data_26ccd2cfd65ec1c26fbb48b398085494
#
_entry.id   26ccd2cfd65ec1c26fbb48b398085494
#
_cell.length_a   1.000
_cell.length_b   1.000
_cell.length_c   1.000
_cell.angle_alpha   90.00
_cell.angle_beta   90.00
_cell.angle_gamma   90.00
#
_symmetry.space_group_name_H-M   'P 1'
#
loop_
_entity.id
_entity.type
_entity.pdbx_description
1 polymer ?
#
loop_
_entity_poly.entity_id
_entity_poly.type
_entity_poly.pdbx_seq_one_letter_code
_entity_poly.pdbx_strand_id
1 'polypeptide(L)'
;MKVKRLQYAMVGGAKGSFIGPIHRMAIRMDDLADLVAGCFSRDPKANVVSGEKLSLDPTRVYSDWKKLIAAEADRLDFLVVCTTNETHYPIAKAALEAGLDVFCEKPLSLTVKEAEELGRIAKRKRLVLGIPFTYTGYPMVKLARDLVKKGELGKIDKVVLEYVQGSFRKIDFTKPLDKRNAWKMNPKVSGPSCVVADIGVHAFTMIEYVTGLEAKTLLADLSSFAPGNRLDDDASILMRLAEPSRSEARERSGTRGATSSTAKASLVVSKIATGEENGVRLRVYGDKASLFWDQESPNYLSVKYPLKPEMTFKRKAPYIADLSDGAQRASRFPAGHHEGFVEALGNIYDEFIAAVVSRKTRDFPGVCAGIRSMRFVEAALKSAKSGSRWTKI
;
A
#
# COMPACT_ATOMS: atom_id res chain seq x y z
N MET A 1 6.59 -29.97 -14.52
CA MET A 1 7.25 -29.86 -13.21
C MET A 1 6.28 -29.15 -12.25
N LYS A 2 5.94 -29.75 -11.08
CA LYS A 2 5.21 -29.02 -10.04
C LYS A 2 6.12 -27.89 -9.54
N VAL A 3 5.72 -26.63 -9.72
CA VAL A 3 6.42 -25.50 -9.11
C VAL A 3 6.35 -25.68 -7.60
N LYS A 4 7.49 -25.74 -6.92
CA LYS A 4 7.54 -25.85 -5.46
C LYS A 4 6.91 -24.60 -4.88
N ARG A 5 5.81 -24.77 -4.14
CA ARG A 5 5.16 -23.65 -3.42
C ARG A 5 6.08 -23.11 -2.34
N LEU A 6 6.13 -21.81 -2.19
CA LEU A 6 6.89 -21.19 -1.12
C LEU A 6 6.22 -21.44 0.23
N GLN A 7 6.99 -21.40 1.29
CA GLN A 7 6.50 -21.53 2.67
C GLN A 7 6.57 -20.19 3.39
N TYR A 8 5.47 -19.78 4.00
CA TYR A 8 5.47 -18.53 4.77
C TYR A 8 4.86 -18.69 6.15
N ALA A 9 5.27 -17.81 7.05
CA ALA A 9 4.63 -17.63 8.33
C ALA A 9 3.95 -16.26 8.42
N MET A 10 3.00 -16.14 9.36
CA MET A 10 2.28 -14.90 9.59
C MET A 10 2.39 -14.48 11.07
N VAL A 11 2.70 -13.20 11.30
CA VAL A 11 2.62 -12.56 12.61
C VAL A 11 1.47 -11.58 12.61
N GLY A 12 0.51 -11.76 13.52
CA GLY A 12 -0.77 -11.05 13.54
C GLY A 12 -1.85 -11.76 12.73
N GLY A 13 -2.98 -11.11 12.50
CA GLY A 13 -4.06 -11.64 11.67
C GLY A 13 -4.90 -12.75 12.31
N ALA A 14 -5.03 -12.78 13.64
CA ALA A 14 -5.90 -13.70 14.40
C ALA A 14 -7.37 -13.56 13.99
N LYS A 15 -8.20 -14.50 14.46
CA LYS A 15 -9.67 -14.41 14.36
C LYS A 15 -10.17 -13.04 14.83
N GLY A 16 -10.98 -12.38 13.99
CA GLY A 16 -11.49 -11.03 14.25
C GLY A 16 -10.62 -9.89 13.70
N SER A 17 -9.42 -10.19 13.21
CA SER A 17 -8.64 -9.23 12.40
C SER A 17 -9.32 -9.00 11.05
N PHE A 18 -9.36 -7.75 10.60
CA PHE A 18 -9.87 -7.41 9.26
C PHE A 18 -8.91 -7.85 8.17
N ILE A 19 -7.64 -7.46 8.28
CA ILE A 19 -6.70 -7.58 7.15
C ILE A 19 -6.04 -8.96 7.04
N GLY A 20 -5.85 -9.68 8.16
CA GLY A 20 -5.18 -10.98 8.14
C GLY A 20 -5.84 -12.03 7.25
N PRO A 21 -7.17 -12.23 7.30
CA PRO A 21 -7.87 -13.10 6.35
C PRO A 21 -7.70 -12.68 4.90
N ILE A 22 -7.69 -11.36 4.61
CA ILE A 22 -7.53 -10.82 3.27
C ILE A 22 -6.14 -11.14 2.71
N HIS A 23 -5.08 -10.98 3.50
CA HIS A 23 -3.72 -11.42 3.12
C HIS A 23 -3.70 -12.90 2.75
N ARG A 24 -4.27 -13.77 3.61
CA ARG A 24 -4.29 -15.21 3.33
C ARG A 24 -5.09 -15.58 2.09
N MET A 25 -6.22 -14.92 1.83
CA MET A 25 -6.99 -15.10 0.60
C MET A 25 -6.16 -14.69 -0.62
N ALA A 26 -5.53 -13.51 -0.57
CA ALA A 26 -4.72 -12.98 -1.66
C ALA A 26 -3.51 -13.87 -1.99
N ILE A 27 -2.77 -14.35 -0.99
CA ILE A 27 -1.62 -15.24 -1.19
C ILE A 27 -2.04 -16.59 -1.76
N ARG A 28 -3.19 -17.11 -1.32
CA ARG A 28 -3.67 -18.43 -1.74
C ARG A 28 -4.30 -18.42 -3.14
N MET A 29 -4.65 -17.28 -3.67
CA MET A 29 -5.43 -17.13 -4.90
C MET A 29 -4.77 -17.83 -6.11
N ASP A 30 -3.45 -17.71 -6.23
CA ASP A 30 -2.69 -18.29 -7.34
C ASP A 30 -1.83 -19.50 -6.91
N ASP A 31 -2.12 -20.07 -5.74
CA ASP A 31 -1.46 -21.27 -5.19
C ASP A 31 0.09 -21.21 -5.16
N LEU A 32 0.66 -20.01 -4.99
CA LEU A 32 2.11 -19.82 -5.04
C LEU A 32 2.82 -20.07 -3.70
N ALA A 33 2.10 -19.98 -2.57
CA ALA A 33 2.69 -20.15 -1.24
C ALA A 33 1.71 -20.76 -0.23
N ASP A 34 2.25 -21.50 0.74
CA ASP A 34 1.53 -22.14 1.83
C ASP A 34 1.85 -21.49 3.18
N LEU A 35 0.79 -21.19 3.96
CA LEU A 35 0.94 -20.81 5.36
C LEU A 35 1.29 -22.05 6.19
N VAL A 36 2.48 -22.06 6.81
CA VAL A 36 2.98 -23.25 7.52
C VAL A 36 3.25 -22.99 9.00
N ALA A 37 3.37 -21.75 9.44
CA ALA A 37 3.58 -21.38 10.84
C ALA A 37 2.94 -20.02 11.14
N GLY A 38 2.72 -19.71 12.43
CA GLY A 38 2.18 -18.42 12.79
C GLY A 38 2.29 -18.06 14.27
N CYS A 39 2.23 -16.73 14.49
CA CYS A 39 2.06 -16.09 15.80
C CYS A 39 0.94 -15.05 15.66
N PHE A 40 -0.30 -15.48 15.75
CA PHE A 40 -1.47 -14.70 15.32
C PHE A 40 -1.94 -13.68 16.35
N SER A 41 -1.72 -13.94 17.65
CA SER A 41 -2.20 -13.11 18.74
C SER A 41 -1.28 -13.14 19.94
N ARG A 42 -1.26 -12.04 20.70
CA ARG A 42 -0.67 -11.98 22.04
C ARG A 42 -1.50 -12.72 23.09
N ASP A 43 -2.80 -12.93 22.84
CA ASP A 43 -3.66 -13.78 23.64
C ASP A 43 -3.41 -15.26 23.26
N PRO A 44 -2.90 -16.08 24.18
CA PRO A 44 -2.57 -17.48 23.90
C PRO A 44 -3.78 -18.29 23.40
N LYS A 45 -4.98 -18.06 23.95
CA LYS A 45 -6.19 -18.78 23.54
C LYS A 45 -6.58 -18.41 22.10
N ALA A 46 -6.61 -17.11 21.79
CA ALA A 46 -6.92 -16.63 20.44
C ALA A 46 -5.86 -17.09 19.42
N ASN A 47 -4.61 -17.24 19.84
CA ASN A 47 -3.53 -17.74 19.02
C ASN A 47 -3.72 -19.21 18.63
N VAL A 48 -3.97 -20.09 19.61
CA VAL A 48 -4.26 -21.53 19.39
C VAL A 48 -5.49 -21.70 18.48
N VAL A 49 -6.61 -21.06 18.80
CA VAL A 49 -7.85 -21.12 18.00
C VAL A 49 -7.59 -20.66 16.57
N SER A 50 -6.70 -19.69 16.34
CA SER A 50 -6.36 -19.25 14.99
C SER A 50 -5.56 -20.30 14.23
N GLY A 51 -4.58 -20.95 14.89
CA GLY A 51 -3.82 -22.06 14.30
C GLY A 51 -4.70 -23.24 13.91
N GLU A 52 -5.58 -23.68 14.81
CA GLU A 52 -6.54 -24.76 14.55
C GLU A 52 -7.43 -24.46 13.34
N LYS A 53 -8.02 -23.26 13.27
CA LYS A 53 -8.87 -22.84 12.14
C LYS A 53 -8.13 -22.80 10.80
N LEU A 54 -6.82 -22.60 10.84
CA LEU A 54 -5.96 -22.57 9.67
C LEU A 54 -5.32 -23.93 9.37
N SER A 55 -5.71 -24.99 10.14
CA SER A 55 -5.20 -26.35 10.00
C SER A 55 -3.68 -26.45 10.07
N LEU A 56 -3.07 -25.61 10.93
CA LEU A 56 -1.62 -25.63 11.14
C LEU A 56 -1.24 -26.71 12.16
N ASP A 57 -0.03 -27.24 12.00
CA ASP A 57 0.60 -28.06 13.02
C ASP A 57 0.68 -27.25 14.33
N PRO A 58 0.12 -27.74 15.45
CA PRO A 58 0.14 -27.04 16.74
C PRO A 58 1.56 -26.68 17.21
N THR A 59 2.58 -27.46 16.84
CA THR A 59 4.00 -27.21 17.17
C THR A 59 4.57 -26.00 16.43
N ARG A 60 3.90 -25.55 15.36
CA ARG A 60 4.28 -24.40 14.54
C ARG A 60 3.38 -23.16 14.80
N VAL A 61 2.61 -23.17 15.88
CA VAL A 61 1.81 -22.04 16.38
C VAL A 61 2.47 -21.45 17.62
N TYR A 62 3.12 -20.32 17.46
CA TYR A 62 3.98 -19.71 18.48
C TYR A 62 3.26 -18.61 19.24
N SER A 63 3.47 -18.56 20.57
CA SER A 63 2.94 -17.49 21.44
C SER A 63 3.77 -16.19 21.40
N ASP A 64 4.97 -16.25 20.83
CA ASP A 64 5.91 -15.13 20.71
C ASP A 64 6.54 -15.15 19.31
N TRP A 65 6.49 -14.02 18.62
CA TRP A 65 7.06 -13.87 17.28
C TRP A 65 8.59 -14.03 17.24
N LYS A 66 9.30 -13.73 18.35
CA LYS A 66 10.75 -13.96 18.44
C LYS A 66 11.07 -15.45 18.41
N LYS A 67 10.27 -16.25 19.13
CA LYS A 67 10.40 -17.72 19.10
C LYS A 67 10.06 -18.28 17.71
N LEU A 68 9.02 -17.73 17.05
CA LEU A 68 8.69 -18.11 15.67
C LEU A 68 9.87 -17.86 14.74
N ILE A 69 10.44 -16.65 14.74
CA ILE A 69 11.56 -16.32 13.85
C ILE A 69 12.77 -17.21 14.16
N ALA A 70 13.11 -17.40 15.43
CA ALA A 70 14.26 -18.22 15.83
C ALA A 70 14.11 -19.71 15.42
N ALA A 71 12.89 -20.25 15.43
CA ALA A 71 12.65 -21.67 15.13
C ALA A 71 12.43 -21.95 13.64
N GLU A 72 11.98 -20.95 12.88
CA GLU A 72 11.45 -21.16 11.53
C GLU A 72 12.24 -20.45 10.43
N ALA A 73 13.19 -19.55 10.75
CA ALA A 73 13.83 -18.72 9.73
C ALA A 73 14.51 -19.54 8.61
N ASP A 74 15.13 -20.68 8.92
CA ASP A 74 15.79 -21.55 7.94
C ASP A 74 14.80 -22.41 7.11
N ARG A 75 13.51 -22.35 7.46
CA ARG A 75 12.45 -23.21 6.87
C ARG A 75 11.40 -22.41 6.09
N LEU A 76 11.49 -21.10 6.16
CA LEU A 76 10.53 -20.18 5.52
C LEU A 76 11.18 -19.46 4.36
N ASP A 77 10.39 -19.17 3.34
CA ASP A 77 10.79 -18.29 2.24
C ASP A 77 10.52 -16.82 2.57
N PHE A 78 9.43 -16.51 3.31
CA PHE A 78 9.13 -15.15 3.73
C PHE A 78 8.23 -15.08 4.97
N LEU A 79 8.18 -13.90 5.59
CA LEU A 79 7.30 -13.60 6.72
C LEU A 79 6.29 -12.51 6.34
N VAL A 80 5.00 -12.73 6.70
CA VAL A 80 3.95 -11.70 6.61
C VAL A 80 3.74 -11.07 7.98
N VAL A 81 3.83 -9.73 8.07
CA VAL A 81 3.60 -8.96 9.28
C VAL A 81 2.31 -8.15 9.12
N CYS A 82 1.27 -8.50 9.88
CA CYS A 82 -0.03 -7.82 9.88
C CYS A 82 -0.56 -7.58 11.30
N THR A 83 0.25 -6.88 12.07
CA THR A 83 0.03 -6.54 13.48
C THR A 83 -0.45 -5.08 13.63
N THR A 84 -0.38 -4.53 14.84
CA THR A 84 -0.53 -3.10 15.09
C THR A 84 0.76 -2.35 14.75
N ASN A 85 0.66 -1.08 14.35
CA ASN A 85 1.73 -0.32 13.68
C ASN A 85 3.05 -0.30 14.47
N GLU A 86 2.99 -0.18 15.79
CA GLU A 86 4.18 -0.12 16.67
C GLU A 86 5.06 -1.37 16.62
N THR A 87 4.48 -2.48 16.16
CA THR A 87 5.19 -3.76 16.09
C THR A 87 5.70 -4.10 14.69
N HIS A 88 5.34 -3.34 13.65
CA HIS A 88 5.82 -3.56 12.29
C HIS A 88 7.35 -3.53 12.21
N TYR A 89 7.95 -2.43 12.68
CA TYR A 89 9.40 -2.27 12.64
C TYR A 89 10.17 -3.35 13.41
N PRO A 90 9.92 -3.61 14.71
CA PRO A 90 10.72 -4.62 15.42
C PRO A 90 10.58 -6.03 14.86
N ILE A 91 9.40 -6.42 14.36
CA ILE A 91 9.18 -7.74 13.76
C ILE A 91 9.87 -7.83 12.38
N ALA A 92 9.65 -6.85 11.51
CA ALA A 92 10.27 -6.82 10.19
C ALA A 92 11.80 -6.77 10.29
N LYS A 93 12.35 -5.98 11.23
CA LYS A 93 13.79 -5.92 11.49
C LYS A 93 14.34 -7.28 11.88
N ALA A 94 13.75 -7.94 12.87
CA ALA A 94 14.20 -9.25 13.32
C ALA A 94 14.14 -10.30 12.21
N ALA A 95 13.08 -10.30 11.40
CA ALA A 95 12.93 -11.21 10.26
C ALA A 95 14.00 -10.97 9.19
N LEU A 96 14.22 -9.70 8.81
CA LEU A 96 15.28 -9.34 7.87
C LEU A 96 16.68 -9.69 8.40
N GLU A 97 16.93 -9.46 9.69
CA GLU A 97 18.20 -9.84 10.34
C GLU A 97 18.40 -11.34 10.36
N ALA A 98 17.33 -12.13 10.48
CA ALA A 98 17.35 -13.58 10.37
C ALA A 98 17.46 -14.11 8.93
N GLY A 99 17.44 -13.23 7.92
CA GLY A 99 17.59 -13.63 6.51
C GLY A 99 16.29 -13.91 5.77
N LEU A 100 15.13 -13.60 6.36
CA LEU A 100 13.82 -13.76 5.73
C LEU A 100 13.46 -12.57 4.85
N ASP A 101 12.86 -12.85 3.70
CA ASP A 101 12.09 -11.85 2.96
C ASP A 101 10.84 -11.48 3.76
N VAL A 102 10.37 -10.23 3.63
CA VAL A 102 9.27 -9.73 4.47
C VAL A 102 8.20 -9.05 3.64
N PHE A 103 6.94 -9.35 3.95
CA PHE A 103 5.80 -8.57 3.49
C PHE A 103 5.15 -7.93 4.71
N CYS A 104 5.27 -6.60 4.86
CA CYS A 104 4.86 -5.88 6.06
C CYS A 104 3.73 -4.91 5.79
N GLU A 105 2.69 -4.93 6.64
CA GLU A 105 1.59 -3.99 6.60
C GLU A 105 2.06 -2.53 6.68
N LYS A 106 1.22 -1.68 6.11
CA LYS A 106 1.37 -0.22 6.16
C LYS A 106 0.72 0.37 7.44
N PRO A 107 1.18 1.51 7.93
CA PRO A 107 2.45 2.16 7.58
C PRO A 107 3.62 1.27 7.98
N LEU A 108 4.72 1.34 7.22
CA LEU A 108 5.87 0.43 7.40
C LEU A 108 6.47 0.48 8.82
N SER A 109 6.37 1.63 9.47
CA SER A 109 6.92 1.90 10.81
C SER A 109 6.22 3.10 11.45
N LEU A 110 6.60 3.51 12.64
CA LEU A 110 6.11 4.76 13.25
C LEU A 110 6.96 5.98 12.90
N THR A 111 8.21 5.79 12.45
CA THR A 111 9.14 6.89 12.14
C THR A 111 9.87 6.66 10.82
N VAL A 112 10.29 7.75 10.17
CA VAL A 112 11.14 7.70 8.97
C VAL A 112 12.45 6.96 9.23
N LYS A 113 13.08 7.20 10.38
CA LYS A 113 14.34 6.55 10.78
C LYS A 113 14.25 5.03 10.81
N GLU A 114 13.16 4.50 11.37
CA GLU A 114 12.89 3.05 11.39
C GLU A 114 12.69 2.49 9.97
N ALA A 115 11.89 3.16 9.13
CA ALA A 115 11.68 2.75 7.75
C ALA A 115 13.01 2.72 6.94
N GLU A 116 13.85 3.74 7.12
CA GLU A 116 15.17 3.81 6.48
C GLU A 116 16.12 2.72 6.98
N GLU A 117 16.04 2.36 8.27
CA GLU A 117 16.82 1.26 8.81
C GLU A 117 16.41 -0.08 8.20
N LEU A 118 15.11 -0.36 8.08
CA LEU A 118 14.62 -1.54 7.37
C LEU A 118 15.12 -1.58 5.92
N GLY A 119 15.11 -0.45 5.23
CA GLY A 119 15.65 -0.34 3.87
C GLY A 119 17.15 -0.65 3.79
N ARG A 120 17.94 -0.16 4.75
CA ARG A 120 19.37 -0.46 4.81
C ARG A 120 19.64 -1.93 5.08
N ILE A 121 18.88 -2.58 5.97
CA ILE A 121 19.02 -4.01 6.27
C ILE A 121 18.65 -4.84 5.05
N ALA A 122 17.48 -4.59 4.44
CA ALA A 122 17.02 -5.31 3.25
C ALA A 122 18.05 -5.20 2.10
N LYS A 123 18.56 -3.99 1.81
CA LYS A 123 19.59 -3.77 0.79
C LYS A 123 20.90 -4.52 1.10
N ARG A 124 21.42 -4.42 2.34
CA ARG A 124 22.65 -5.10 2.76
C ARG A 124 22.55 -6.61 2.64
N LYS A 125 21.43 -7.18 3.01
CA LYS A 125 21.18 -8.62 2.99
C LYS A 125 20.62 -9.13 1.65
N ARG A 126 20.35 -8.24 0.70
CA ARG A 126 19.72 -8.56 -0.61
C ARG A 126 18.36 -9.24 -0.46
N LEU A 127 17.59 -8.80 0.53
CA LEU A 127 16.26 -9.32 0.84
C LEU A 127 15.17 -8.42 0.25
N VAL A 128 14.02 -9.04 -0.01
CA VAL A 128 12.84 -8.37 -0.53
C VAL A 128 11.96 -7.91 0.63
N LEU A 129 11.55 -6.62 0.62
CA LEU A 129 10.60 -6.06 1.57
C LEU A 129 9.46 -5.43 0.79
N GLY A 130 8.28 -6.07 0.82
CA GLY A 130 7.04 -5.62 0.19
C GLY A 130 6.08 -4.95 1.16
N ILE A 131 5.28 -4.00 0.66
CA ILE A 131 4.26 -3.27 1.43
C ILE A 131 2.93 -3.31 0.66
N PRO A 132 1.78 -3.60 1.33
CA PRO A 132 0.48 -3.74 0.69
C PRO A 132 -0.17 -2.38 0.36
N PHE A 133 0.41 -1.59 -0.53
CA PHE A 133 -0.30 -0.45 -1.11
C PHE A 133 -1.26 -0.96 -2.19
N THR A 134 -2.32 -1.63 -1.76
CA THR A 134 -3.24 -2.48 -2.54
C THR A 134 -3.75 -1.82 -3.82
N TYR A 135 -4.00 -0.51 -3.80
CA TYR A 135 -4.53 0.20 -4.98
C TYR A 135 -3.61 0.17 -6.18
N THR A 136 -2.29 0.00 -6.00
CA THR A 136 -1.35 -0.16 -7.13
C THR A 136 -1.46 -1.52 -7.81
N GLY A 137 -2.11 -2.50 -7.18
CA GLY A 137 -2.35 -3.83 -7.74
C GLY A 137 -3.56 -3.93 -8.68
N TYR A 138 -4.44 -2.91 -8.72
CA TYR A 138 -5.57 -2.93 -9.64
C TYR A 138 -5.12 -2.88 -11.11
N PRO A 139 -5.65 -3.76 -11.99
CA PRO A 139 -5.27 -3.78 -13.40
C PRO A 139 -5.42 -2.42 -14.10
N MET A 140 -6.50 -1.69 -13.81
CA MET A 140 -6.75 -0.39 -14.44
C MET A 140 -5.83 0.72 -13.90
N VAL A 141 -5.32 0.60 -12.68
CA VAL A 141 -4.28 1.50 -12.14
C VAL A 141 -2.93 1.20 -12.80
N LYS A 142 -2.61 -0.08 -13.06
CA LYS A 142 -1.43 -0.45 -13.86
C LYS A 142 -1.54 0.07 -15.30
N LEU A 143 -2.74 -0.02 -15.91
CA LEU A 143 -2.98 0.56 -17.23
C LEU A 143 -2.80 2.09 -17.21
N ALA A 144 -3.35 2.78 -16.22
CA ALA A 144 -3.20 4.23 -16.06
C ALA A 144 -1.72 4.63 -16.02
N ARG A 145 -0.91 3.95 -15.21
CA ARG A 145 0.55 4.15 -15.15
C ARG A 145 1.21 3.92 -16.51
N ASP A 146 0.88 2.84 -17.19
CA ASP A 146 1.54 2.48 -18.44
C ASP A 146 1.15 3.43 -19.59
N LEU A 147 -0.06 3.97 -19.59
CA LEU A 147 -0.48 5.05 -20.51
C LEU A 147 0.29 6.35 -20.24
N VAL A 148 0.46 6.73 -18.97
CA VAL A 148 1.30 7.88 -18.60
C VAL A 148 2.74 7.65 -19.07
N LYS A 149 3.32 6.48 -18.80
CA LYS A 149 4.68 6.10 -19.18
C LYS A 149 4.89 6.11 -20.71
N LYS A 150 3.88 5.72 -21.49
CA LYS A 150 3.89 5.77 -22.96
C LYS A 150 3.73 7.19 -23.52
N GLY A 151 3.47 8.20 -22.67
CA GLY A 151 3.28 9.60 -23.08
C GLY A 151 1.91 9.88 -23.68
N GLU A 152 0.92 9.01 -23.45
CA GLU A 152 -0.45 9.19 -23.97
C GLU A 152 -1.09 10.47 -23.43
N LEU A 153 -0.81 10.84 -22.19
CA LEU A 153 -1.30 12.07 -21.59
C LEU A 153 -0.43 13.30 -21.91
N GLY A 154 0.74 13.10 -22.52
CA GLY A 154 1.74 14.15 -22.68
C GLY A 154 2.43 14.52 -21.39
N LYS A 155 2.78 15.79 -21.20
CA LYS A 155 3.35 16.30 -19.96
C LYS A 155 2.27 16.38 -18.88
N ILE A 156 2.51 15.78 -17.73
CA ILE A 156 1.58 15.85 -16.59
C ILE A 156 1.68 17.23 -15.93
N ASP A 157 0.55 17.92 -15.82
CA ASP A 157 0.44 19.23 -15.19
C ASP A 157 -0.23 19.16 -13.82
N LYS A 158 -1.25 18.30 -13.65
CA LYS A 158 -2.03 18.23 -12.41
C LYS A 158 -2.53 16.83 -12.11
N VAL A 159 -2.51 16.47 -10.83
CA VAL A 159 -3.17 15.28 -10.28
C VAL A 159 -4.18 15.72 -9.23
N VAL A 160 -5.36 15.10 -9.22
CA VAL A 160 -6.34 15.21 -8.14
C VAL A 160 -6.66 13.81 -7.66
N LEU A 161 -6.49 13.56 -6.38
CA LEU A 161 -6.83 12.29 -5.76
C LEU A 161 -7.63 12.54 -4.49
N GLU A 162 -8.71 11.80 -4.35
CA GLU A 162 -9.54 11.74 -3.17
C GLU A 162 -9.48 10.32 -2.60
N TYR A 163 -9.34 10.20 -1.27
CA TYR A 163 -9.60 8.96 -0.55
C TYR A 163 -10.46 9.29 0.66
N VAL A 164 -11.76 9.12 0.50
CA VAL A 164 -12.76 9.59 1.45
C VAL A 164 -13.66 8.45 1.95
N GLN A 165 -13.96 8.47 3.23
CA GLN A 165 -14.79 7.51 3.96
C GLN A 165 -15.66 8.24 4.97
N GLY A 166 -16.86 7.73 5.27
CA GLY A 166 -17.73 8.22 6.33
C GLY A 166 -17.62 7.42 7.65
N SER A 167 -16.58 6.59 7.79
CA SER A 167 -16.49 5.59 8.87
C SER A 167 -16.50 6.17 10.29
N PHE A 168 -15.93 7.38 10.49
CA PHE A 168 -15.87 8.02 11.80
C PHE A 168 -17.18 8.71 12.22
N ARG A 169 -18.10 8.95 11.29
CA ARG A 169 -19.45 9.46 11.64
C ARG A 169 -20.29 8.48 12.48
N LYS A 170 -19.90 7.21 12.49
CA LYS A 170 -20.57 6.15 13.25
C LYS A 170 -19.91 5.86 14.60
N ILE A 171 -18.83 6.62 14.96
CA ILE A 171 -18.04 6.39 16.17
C ILE A 171 -18.18 7.59 17.11
N ASP A 172 -18.56 7.31 18.34
CA ASP A 172 -18.54 8.31 19.43
C ASP A 172 -17.24 8.18 20.21
N PHE A 173 -16.27 9.06 19.91
CA PHE A 173 -14.95 9.07 20.54
C PHE A 173 -14.95 9.63 21.97
N THR A 174 -16.10 10.14 22.47
CA THR A 174 -16.24 10.55 23.87
C THR A 174 -16.49 9.36 24.80
N LYS A 175 -16.85 8.21 24.24
CA LYS A 175 -17.10 6.94 24.94
C LYS A 175 -15.93 5.98 24.80
N PRO A 176 -15.84 4.94 25.67
CA PRO A 176 -14.87 3.87 25.51
C PRO A 176 -15.00 3.19 24.15
N LEU A 177 -13.91 3.17 23.40
CA LEU A 177 -13.86 2.54 22.08
C LEU A 177 -13.71 1.03 22.18
N ASP A 178 -14.27 0.30 21.24
CA ASP A 178 -13.99 -1.11 21.07
C ASP A 178 -12.50 -1.38 20.78
N LYS A 179 -12.05 -2.62 20.98
CA LYS A 179 -10.64 -2.99 20.80
C LYS A 179 -10.10 -2.68 19.40
N ARG A 180 -10.96 -2.72 18.37
CA ARG A 180 -10.59 -2.47 16.97
C ARG A 180 -10.28 -0.99 16.72
N ASN A 181 -11.02 -0.10 17.36
CA ASN A 181 -10.88 1.35 17.19
C ASN A 181 -9.93 1.97 18.22
N ALA A 182 -9.90 1.43 19.45
CA ALA A 182 -9.08 1.95 20.53
C ALA A 182 -7.59 2.05 20.20
N TRP A 183 -7.00 1.00 19.58
CA TRP A 183 -5.58 1.03 19.22
C TRP A 183 -5.26 2.05 18.13
N LYS A 184 -6.18 2.28 17.18
CA LYS A 184 -6.01 3.27 16.10
C LYS A 184 -5.96 4.70 16.62
N MET A 185 -6.62 4.96 17.76
CA MET A 185 -6.65 6.29 18.41
C MET A 185 -5.56 6.48 19.46
N ASN A 186 -4.71 5.48 19.68
CA ASN A 186 -3.57 5.58 20.58
C ASN A 186 -2.29 5.94 19.80
N PRO A 187 -1.77 7.18 19.91
CA PRO A 187 -0.58 7.61 19.16
C PRO A 187 0.67 6.76 19.41
N LYS A 188 0.78 6.10 20.58
CA LYS A 188 1.89 5.20 20.91
C LYS A 188 1.83 3.89 20.11
N VAL A 189 0.66 3.52 19.63
CA VAL A 189 0.39 2.26 18.90
C VAL A 189 0.24 2.52 17.40
N SER A 190 -0.58 3.50 17.03
CA SER A 190 -0.89 3.80 15.63
C SER A 190 0.05 4.82 14.98
N GLY A 191 0.78 5.59 15.79
CA GLY A 191 1.55 6.74 15.34
C GLY A 191 0.81 8.06 15.52
N PRO A 192 1.46 9.19 15.19
CA PRO A 192 0.98 10.55 15.50
C PRO A 192 -0.10 11.08 14.54
N SER A 193 -0.55 10.29 13.56
CA SER A 193 -1.60 10.64 12.60
C SER A 193 -2.55 9.47 12.40
N CYS A 194 -3.81 9.77 12.19
CA CYS A 194 -4.81 8.74 11.86
C CYS A 194 -5.10 8.74 10.35
N VAL A 195 -5.73 9.80 9.79
CA VAL A 195 -6.19 9.75 8.40
C VAL A 195 -5.04 9.75 7.40
N VAL A 196 -4.00 10.55 7.65
CA VAL A 196 -2.84 10.63 6.74
C VAL A 196 -2.05 9.33 6.76
N ALA A 197 -1.80 8.74 7.95
CA ALA A 197 -1.03 7.50 8.08
C ALA A 197 -1.82 6.23 7.71
N ASP A 198 -3.15 6.23 7.82
CA ASP A 198 -3.97 5.05 7.48
C ASP A 198 -4.35 5.02 5.98
N ILE A 199 -5.01 6.08 5.48
CA ILE A 199 -5.50 6.13 4.10
C ILE A 199 -4.71 7.08 3.20
N GLY A 200 -4.14 8.15 3.74
CA GLY A 200 -3.33 9.11 2.98
C GLY A 200 -2.08 8.49 2.35
N VAL A 201 -1.40 7.56 3.04
CA VAL A 201 -0.23 6.85 2.50
C VAL A 201 -0.55 6.03 1.25
N HIS A 202 -1.73 5.44 1.15
CA HIS A 202 -2.18 4.75 -0.06
C HIS A 202 -2.36 5.72 -1.22
N ALA A 203 -3.06 6.83 -0.97
CA ALA A 203 -3.34 7.86 -1.97
C ALA A 203 -2.03 8.51 -2.45
N PHE A 204 -1.13 8.86 -1.55
CA PHE A 204 0.20 9.38 -1.87
C PHE A 204 1.00 8.42 -2.76
N THR A 205 1.08 7.15 -2.36
CA THR A 205 1.80 6.12 -3.12
C THR A 205 1.19 5.91 -4.51
N MET A 206 -0.13 5.99 -4.63
CA MET A 206 -0.83 5.87 -5.91
C MET A 206 -0.51 7.03 -6.86
N ILE A 207 -0.41 8.27 -6.37
CA ILE A 207 0.01 9.42 -7.17
C ILE A 207 1.40 9.19 -7.77
N GLU A 208 2.38 8.81 -6.93
CA GLU A 208 3.74 8.55 -7.40
C GLU A 208 3.83 7.33 -8.32
N TYR A 209 3.07 6.27 -8.02
CA TYR A 209 3.06 5.06 -8.83
C TYR A 209 2.51 5.30 -10.25
N VAL A 210 1.40 6.02 -10.36
CA VAL A 210 0.75 6.25 -11.66
C VAL A 210 1.52 7.28 -12.49
N THR A 211 2.01 8.35 -11.87
CA THR A 211 2.66 9.43 -12.61
C THR A 211 4.15 9.20 -12.88
N GLY A 212 4.81 8.35 -12.06
CA GLY A 212 6.27 8.23 -12.05
C GLY A 212 6.98 9.44 -11.45
N LEU A 213 6.24 10.49 -11.08
CA LEU A 213 6.78 11.70 -10.45
C LEU A 213 6.88 11.52 -8.94
N GLU A 214 7.79 12.27 -8.32
CA GLU A 214 7.95 12.31 -6.85
C GLU A 214 7.47 13.62 -6.28
N ALA A 215 6.73 13.56 -5.19
CA ALA A 215 6.41 14.73 -4.41
C ALA A 215 7.68 15.26 -3.71
N LYS A 216 8.05 16.50 -3.97
CA LYS A 216 9.24 17.15 -3.42
C LYS A 216 8.90 18.07 -2.25
N THR A 217 7.75 18.71 -2.29
CA THR A 217 7.23 19.55 -1.20
C THR A 217 5.72 19.38 -1.08
N LEU A 218 5.22 19.59 0.12
CA LEU A 218 3.79 19.64 0.39
C LEU A 218 3.41 20.80 1.32
N LEU A 219 2.13 21.17 1.26
CA LEU A 219 1.42 22.00 2.23
C LEU A 219 0.21 21.19 2.68
N ALA A 220 0.02 21.03 3.99
CA ALA A 220 -1.06 20.23 4.55
C ALA A 220 -1.87 21.01 5.58
N ASP A 221 -3.19 20.91 5.48
CA ASP A 221 -4.16 21.30 6.49
C ASP A 221 -4.79 20.01 7.05
N LEU A 222 -4.61 19.80 8.36
CA LEU A 222 -5.11 18.62 9.08
C LEU A 222 -6.12 19.07 10.13
N SER A 223 -7.26 18.39 10.18
CA SER A 223 -8.33 18.69 11.12
C SER A 223 -8.84 17.45 11.84
N SER A 224 -9.48 17.65 12.98
CA SER A 224 -10.22 16.63 13.72
C SER A 224 -11.64 17.15 13.96
N PHE A 225 -12.62 16.59 13.23
CA PHE A 225 -14.02 17.00 13.28
C PHE A 225 -14.90 16.06 14.11
N ALA A 226 -14.50 14.79 14.24
CA ALA A 226 -15.28 13.81 15.01
C ALA A 226 -15.18 14.14 16.51
N PRO A 227 -16.30 14.33 17.24
CA PRO A 227 -16.28 14.70 18.65
C PRO A 227 -15.46 13.74 19.50
N GLY A 228 -14.53 14.25 20.31
CA GLY A 228 -13.64 13.46 21.19
C GLY A 228 -12.44 12.81 20.48
N ASN A 229 -12.35 12.86 19.17
CA ASN A 229 -11.18 12.40 18.43
C ASN A 229 -9.99 13.37 18.65
N ARG A 230 -8.79 12.83 18.89
CA ARG A 230 -7.56 13.61 19.16
C ARG A 230 -6.54 13.56 18.02
N LEU A 231 -6.77 12.71 17.03
CA LEU A 231 -5.94 12.60 15.83
C LEU A 231 -6.68 13.21 14.63
N ASP A 232 -5.96 13.43 13.55
CA ASP A 232 -6.55 13.89 12.30
C ASP A 232 -7.56 12.88 11.76
N ASP A 233 -8.74 13.35 11.36
CA ASP A 233 -9.76 12.58 10.65
C ASP A 233 -10.09 13.14 9.27
N ASP A 234 -9.50 14.30 8.95
CA ASP A 234 -9.58 14.99 7.67
C ASP A 234 -8.26 15.67 7.33
N ALA A 235 -7.87 15.63 6.06
CA ALA A 235 -6.71 16.36 5.58
C ALA A 235 -6.85 16.79 4.12
N SER A 236 -6.50 18.07 3.87
CA SER A 236 -6.34 18.64 2.53
C SER A 236 -4.86 18.93 2.28
N ILE A 237 -4.28 18.34 1.24
CA ILE A 237 -2.83 18.39 0.99
C ILE A 237 -2.55 18.83 -0.44
N LEU A 238 -1.74 19.87 -0.60
CA LEU A 238 -1.20 20.31 -1.89
C LEU A 238 0.25 19.86 -2.03
N MET A 239 0.64 19.38 -3.21
CA MET A 239 2.01 18.90 -3.46
C MET A 239 2.60 19.49 -4.74
N ARG A 240 3.94 19.62 -4.76
CA ARG A 240 4.74 19.84 -5.97
C ARG A 240 5.44 18.55 -6.33
N LEU A 241 5.18 18.09 -7.54
CA LEU A 241 5.74 16.86 -8.07
C LEU A 241 6.84 17.19 -9.08
N ALA A 242 7.90 16.41 -9.11
CA ALA A 242 8.98 16.51 -10.09
C ALA A 242 9.54 15.12 -10.43
N GLU A 243 10.29 15.03 -11.51
CA GLU A 243 11.02 13.81 -11.86
C GLU A 243 11.93 13.37 -10.69
N PRO A 244 12.09 12.05 -10.47
CA PRO A 244 13.08 11.53 -9.55
C PRO A 244 14.48 12.06 -9.87
N SER A 245 15.32 12.30 -8.86
CA SER A 245 16.71 12.63 -9.11
C SER A 245 17.44 11.47 -9.81
N ARG A 246 18.53 11.76 -10.55
CA ARG A 246 19.30 10.71 -11.28
C ARG A 246 19.82 9.60 -10.37
N SER A 247 20.11 9.89 -9.10
CA SER A 247 20.51 8.91 -8.09
C SER A 247 19.34 8.03 -7.66
N GLU A 248 18.15 8.60 -7.50
CA GLU A 248 16.90 7.91 -7.12
C GLU A 248 16.31 7.10 -8.30
N ALA A 249 16.48 7.59 -9.55
CA ALA A 249 16.03 6.90 -10.77
C ALA A 249 16.79 5.59 -11.04
N ARG A 250 18.04 5.45 -10.59
CA ARG A 250 18.81 4.20 -10.72
C ARG A 250 18.32 3.09 -9.79
N GLU A 251 17.65 3.42 -8.70
CA GLU A 251 17.03 2.46 -7.79
C GLU A 251 15.63 1.99 -8.25
N ARG A 252 14.99 2.77 -9.11
CA ARG A 252 13.70 2.45 -9.77
C ARG A 252 13.95 2.18 -11.24
N SER A 253 14.07 0.94 -11.65
CA SER A 253 14.37 0.48 -13.03
C SER A 253 13.92 1.43 -14.17
N GLY A 254 14.87 2.09 -14.80
CA GLY A 254 14.92 2.28 -16.24
C GLY A 254 13.91 3.18 -16.96
N THR A 255 13.69 4.43 -16.54
CA THR A 255 13.03 5.40 -17.41
C THR A 255 13.90 6.65 -17.60
N ARG A 256 14.29 6.90 -18.85
CA ARG A 256 14.91 8.17 -19.29
C ARG A 256 13.80 9.14 -19.65
N GLY A 257 13.92 10.37 -19.18
CA GLY A 257 13.12 11.49 -19.62
C GLY A 257 13.37 12.69 -18.74
N ALA A 258 14.34 13.54 -19.09
CA ALA A 258 14.65 14.74 -18.35
C ALA A 258 13.93 15.93 -18.96
N THR A 259 12.87 16.41 -18.32
CA THR A 259 12.47 17.82 -18.35
C THR A 259 12.09 18.22 -16.94
N SER A 260 12.58 19.36 -16.47
CA SER A 260 12.28 19.90 -15.11
C SER A 260 10.82 20.42 -15.04
N SER A 261 9.85 19.56 -15.33
CA SER A 261 8.45 19.93 -15.23
C SER A 261 7.94 19.66 -13.83
N THR A 262 7.53 20.70 -13.14
CA THR A 262 6.85 20.59 -11.84
C THR A 262 5.36 20.45 -12.09
N ALA A 263 4.83 19.25 -11.84
CA ALA A 263 3.40 19.02 -11.76
C ALA A 263 2.87 19.39 -10.36
N LYS A 264 1.57 19.62 -10.26
CA LYS A 264 0.88 19.86 -8.98
C LYS A 264 -0.01 18.68 -8.64
N ALA A 265 -0.12 18.34 -7.34
CA ALA A 265 -1.15 17.42 -6.89
C ALA A 265 -2.00 18.06 -5.78
N SER A 266 -3.29 17.71 -5.80
CA SER A 266 -4.24 17.98 -4.73
C SER A 266 -4.74 16.64 -4.20
N LEU A 267 -4.57 16.40 -2.91
CA LEU A 267 -4.96 15.18 -2.23
C LEU A 267 -5.93 15.54 -1.11
N VAL A 268 -7.09 14.91 -1.10
CA VAL A 268 -8.06 14.98 0.00
C VAL A 268 -8.20 13.59 0.61
N VAL A 269 -8.02 13.50 1.91
CA VAL A 269 -8.24 12.26 2.67
C VAL A 269 -9.12 12.53 3.86
N SER A 270 -10.18 11.73 4.03
CA SER A 270 -11.18 11.99 5.05
C SER A 270 -11.81 10.70 5.57
N LYS A 271 -12.10 10.65 6.87
CA LYS A 271 -12.91 9.59 7.50
C LYS A 271 -14.26 10.10 7.97
N ILE A 272 -14.56 11.37 7.69
CA ILE A 272 -15.79 12.02 8.11
C ILE A 272 -16.71 12.44 6.95
N ALA A 273 -16.41 11.98 5.73
CA ALA A 273 -17.19 12.24 4.53
C ALA A 273 -18.48 11.41 4.55
N THR A 274 -19.56 12.01 5.02
CA THR A 274 -20.87 11.33 5.19
C THR A 274 -21.38 10.76 3.88
N GLY A 275 -21.73 9.47 3.87
CA GLY A 275 -22.24 8.77 2.70
C GLY A 275 -21.18 8.07 1.86
N GLU A 276 -19.91 8.37 2.05
CA GLU A 276 -18.80 7.71 1.35
C GLU A 276 -18.37 6.44 2.08
N GLU A 277 -18.17 5.35 1.33
CA GLU A 277 -17.74 4.06 1.87
C GLU A 277 -16.24 3.86 1.72
N ASN A 278 -15.73 3.86 0.48
CA ASN A 278 -14.31 3.73 0.19
C ASN A 278 -13.95 4.50 -1.10
N GLY A 279 -14.29 5.77 -1.17
CA GLY A 279 -14.19 6.62 -2.35
C GLY A 279 -12.75 6.99 -2.68
N VAL A 280 -12.04 6.13 -3.44
CA VAL A 280 -10.73 6.45 -4.00
C VAL A 280 -10.89 6.84 -5.46
N ARG A 281 -10.70 8.13 -5.76
CA ARG A 281 -10.89 8.68 -7.11
C ARG A 281 -9.63 9.40 -7.57
N LEU A 282 -9.04 8.91 -8.66
CA LEU A 282 -7.84 9.47 -9.27
C LEU A 282 -8.17 10.18 -10.57
N ARG A 283 -7.69 11.41 -10.72
CA ARG A 283 -7.69 12.18 -11.99
C ARG A 283 -6.28 12.65 -12.27
N VAL A 284 -5.80 12.38 -13.47
CA VAL A 284 -4.49 12.87 -13.95
C VAL A 284 -4.71 13.68 -15.20
N TYR A 285 -4.22 14.92 -15.20
CA TYR A 285 -4.34 15.86 -16.31
C TYR A 285 -2.96 16.11 -16.91
N GLY A 286 -2.85 15.78 -18.19
CA GLY A 286 -1.71 16.13 -19.03
C GLY A 286 -2.12 17.12 -20.11
N ASP A 287 -1.13 17.58 -20.88
CA ASP A 287 -1.34 18.55 -21.98
C ASP A 287 -1.99 17.97 -23.24
N LYS A 288 -2.02 16.62 -23.39
CA LYS A 288 -2.65 15.91 -24.52
C LYS A 288 -3.93 15.21 -24.15
N ALA A 289 -4.04 14.67 -22.95
CA ALA A 289 -5.19 13.92 -22.46
C ALA A 289 -5.28 13.93 -20.95
N SER A 290 -6.42 13.51 -20.41
CA SER A 290 -6.62 13.25 -18.98
C SER A 290 -7.18 11.85 -18.77
N LEU A 291 -6.93 11.27 -17.58
CA LEU A 291 -7.53 10.00 -17.18
C LEU A 291 -8.30 10.14 -15.86
N PHE A 292 -9.26 9.23 -15.69
CA PHE A 292 -10.05 9.09 -14.48
C PHE A 292 -10.23 7.61 -14.12
N TRP A 293 -9.99 7.29 -12.85
CA TRP A 293 -10.25 5.97 -12.25
C TRP A 293 -10.96 6.11 -10.91
N ASP A 294 -11.92 5.21 -10.67
CA ASP A 294 -12.70 5.13 -9.44
C ASP A 294 -12.63 3.72 -8.87
N GLN A 295 -12.30 3.60 -7.59
CA GLN A 295 -12.16 2.32 -6.89
C GLN A 295 -13.50 1.59 -6.73
N GLU A 296 -14.62 2.30 -6.65
CA GLU A 296 -15.94 1.66 -6.57
C GLU A 296 -16.43 1.16 -7.93
N SER A 297 -15.72 1.52 -9.02
CA SER A 297 -15.87 0.96 -10.37
C SER A 297 -14.51 0.52 -10.95
N PRO A 298 -13.75 -0.37 -10.27
CA PRO A 298 -12.31 -0.51 -10.46
C PRO A 298 -11.92 -1.15 -11.80
N ASN A 299 -12.87 -1.75 -12.51
CA ASN A 299 -12.64 -2.50 -13.74
C ASN A 299 -12.67 -1.62 -15.01
N TYR A 300 -12.81 -0.29 -14.82
CA TYR A 300 -12.90 0.69 -15.89
C TYR A 300 -11.87 1.80 -15.68
N LEU A 301 -11.36 2.34 -16.79
CA LEU A 301 -10.50 3.52 -16.83
C LEU A 301 -10.98 4.42 -17.97
N SER A 302 -11.35 5.66 -17.65
CA SER A 302 -11.71 6.65 -18.66
C SER A 302 -10.52 7.49 -19.06
N VAL A 303 -10.38 7.76 -20.36
CA VAL A 303 -9.39 8.70 -20.92
C VAL A 303 -10.12 9.70 -21.81
N LYS A 304 -9.85 10.99 -21.57
CA LYS A 304 -10.49 12.13 -22.27
C LYS A 304 -9.47 12.90 -23.08
N TYR A 305 -9.85 13.25 -24.30
CA TYR A 305 -9.05 14.02 -25.23
C TYR A 305 -9.76 15.33 -25.61
N PRO A 306 -9.02 16.43 -25.92
CA PRO A 306 -9.64 17.69 -26.29
C PRO A 306 -10.52 17.60 -27.55
N LEU A 307 -10.11 16.80 -28.53
CA LEU A 307 -10.71 16.75 -29.87
C LEU A 307 -11.16 15.35 -30.32
N LYS A 308 -11.27 14.41 -29.37
CA LYS A 308 -11.73 13.04 -29.64
C LYS A 308 -12.78 12.64 -28.59
N PRO A 309 -13.66 11.66 -28.91
CA PRO A 309 -14.56 11.10 -27.91
C PRO A 309 -13.82 10.56 -26.69
N GLU A 310 -14.47 10.60 -25.53
CA GLU A 310 -14.01 9.91 -24.33
C GLU A 310 -13.96 8.42 -24.58
N MET A 311 -12.87 7.77 -24.15
CA MET A 311 -12.70 6.33 -24.23
C MET A 311 -12.73 5.70 -22.84
N THR A 312 -13.53 4.65 -22.68
CA THR A 312 -13.54 3.83 -21.47
C THR A 312 -12.87 2.49 -21.74
N PHE A 313 -11.72 2.28 -21.14
CA PHE A 313 -11.01 1.00 -21.17
C PHE A 313 -11.61 0.05 -20.14
N LYS A 314 -11.79 -1.21 -20.54
CA LYS A 314 -12.35 -2.26 -19.70
C LYS A 314 -11.27 -3.31 -19.38
N ARG A 315 -11.23 -3.74 -18.13
CA ARG A 315 -10.31 -4.77 -17.67
C ARG A 315 -10.39 -6.03 -18.56
N LYS A 316 -9.23 -6.59 -18.89
CA LYS A 316 -9.09 -7.83 -19.68
C LYS A 316 -9.70 -7.80 -21.08
N ALA A 317 -10.14 -6.66 -21.58
CA ALA A 317 -10.52 -6.54 -22.99
C ALA A 317 -9.32 -6.87 -23.90
N PRO A 318 -9.53 -7.44 -25.11
CA PRO A 318 -8.44 -7.90 -25.96
C PRO A 318 -7.32 -6.88 -26.21
N TYR A 319 -7.68 -5.61 -26.37
CA TYR A 319 -6.75 -4.50 -26.62
C TYR A 319 -5.87 -4.12 -25.41
N ILE A 320 -6.15 -4.63 -24.21
CA ILE A 320 -5.35 -4.35 -23.02
C ILE A 320 -3.94 -4.93 -23.13
N ALA A 321 -3.77 -6.07 -23.77
CA ALA A 321 -2.46 -6.70 -23.98
C ALA A 321 -1.48 -5.79 -24.75
N ASP A 322 -1.98 -5.04 -25.74
CA ASP A 322 -1.17 -4.11 -26.53
C ASP A 322 -0.86 -2.81 -25.76
N LEU A 323 -1.72 -2.45 -24.82
CA LEU A 323 -1.59 -1.23 -24.04
C LEU A 323 -0.76 -1.41 -22.77
N SER A 324 -0.87 -2.54 -22.07
CA SER A 324 -0.22 -2.77 -20.79
C SER A 324 -0.08 -4.25 -20.48
N ASP A 325 1.13 -4.78 -20.59
CA ASP A 325 1.46 -6.12 -20.10
C ASP A 325 1.16 -6.28 -18.60
N GLY A 326 1.42 -5.23 -17.82
CA GLY A 326 1.16 -5.21 -16.39
C GLY A 326 -0.33 -5.36 -16.06
N ALA A 327 -1.20 -4.62 -16.75
CA ALA A 327 -2.65 -4.74 -16.58
C ALA A 327 -3.18 -6.10 -17.07
N GLN A 328 -2.62 -6.60 -18.17
CA GLN A 328 -3.01 -7.89 -18.73
C GLN A 328 -2.67 -9.06 -17.80
N ARG A 329 -1.45 -9.07 -17.22
CA ARG A 329 -1.05 -10.11 -16.26
C ARG A 329 -1.80 -10.00 -14.93
N ALA A 330 -2.07 -8.78 -14.47
CA ALA A 330 -2.82 -8.52 -13.23
C ALA A 330 -4.31 -8.85 -13.32
N SER A 331 -4.80 -9.35 -14.46
CA SER A 331 -6.21 -9.72 -14.67
C SER A 331 -6.35 -11.24 -14.77
N ARG A 332 -7.01 -11.86 -13.80
CA ARG A 332 -7.20 -13.32 -13.70
C ARG A 332 -8.37 -13.81 -14.52
N PHE A 333 -9.54 -13.19 -14.31
CA PHE A 333 -10.77 -13.63 -14.94
C PHE A 333 -10.94 -13.06 -16.35
N PRO A 334 -11.72 -13.74 -17.23
CA PRO A 334 -12.05 -13.21 -18.54
C PRO A 334 -12.74 -11.83 -18.49
N ALA A 335 -12.76 -11.12 -19.62
CA ALA A 335 -13.50 -9.88 -19.76
C ALA A 335 -14.97 -10.03 -19.33
N GLY A 336 -15.52 -9.03 -18.66
CA GLY A 336 -16.90 -9.06 -18.14
C GLY A 336 -17.06 -9.64 -16.72
N HIS A 337 -16.07 -10.31 -16.17
CA HIS A 337 -16.05 -10.77 -14.78
C HIS A 337 -15.28 -9.77 -13.94
N HIS A 338 -15.92 -9.20 -12.91
CA HIS A 338 -15.30 -8.15 -12.11
C HIS A 338 -14.25 -8.70 -11.14
N GLU A 339 -13.18 -7.95 -10.97
CA GLU A 339 -12.14 -8.15 -9.95
C GLU A 339 -12.09 -6.94 -9.02
N GLY A 340 -11.70 -7.16 -7.78
CA GLY A 340 -11.75 -6.15 -6.73
C GLY A 340 -10.52 -6.13 -5.83
N PHE A 341 -10.76 -5.85 -4.54
CA PHE A 341 -9.72 -5.54 -3.56
C PHE A 341 -8.79 -6.72 -3.26
N VAL A 342 -9.34 -7.94 -3.19
CA VAL A 342 -8.55 -9.14 -2.87
C VAL A 342 -7.64 -9.51 -4.04
N GLU A 343 -8.17 -9.46 -5.26
CA GLU A 343 -7.40 -9.71 -6.49
C GLU A 343 -6.29 -8.66 -6.67
N ALA A 344 -6.56 -7.39 -6.35
CA ALA A 344 -5.54 -6.36 -6.40
C ALA A 344 -4.39 -6.63 -5.42
N LEU A 345 -4.69 -7.09 -4.19
CA LEU A 345 -3.64 -7.50 -3.25
C LEU A 345 -2.93 -8.78 -3.72
N GLY A 346 -3.67 -9.74 -4.32
CA GLY A 346 -3.10 -10.92 -4.96
C GLY A 346 -2.06 -10.57 -6.03
N ASN A 347 -2.37 -9.59 -6.88
CA ASN A 347 -1.43 -9.10 -7.90
C ASN A 347 -0.13 -8.54 -7.32
N ILE A 348 -0.20 -7.92 -6.14
CA ILE A 348 1.02 -7.45 -5.43
C ILE A 348 1.80 -8.64 -4.88
N TYR A 349 1.11 -9.66 -4.33
CA TYR A 349 1.76 -10.87 -3.85
C TYR A 349 2.42 -11.68 -4.96
N ASP A 350 1.80 -11.78 -6.13
CA ASP A 350 2.41 -12.47 -7.28
C ASP A 350 3.75 -11.84 -7.67
N GLU A 351 3.79 -10.52 -7.76
CA GLU A 351 5.02 -9.80 -8.10
C GLU A 351 6.05 -9.84 -6.94
N PHE A 352 5.59 -9.83 -5.68
CA PHE A 352 6.46 -10.00 -4.52
C PHE A 352 7.07 -11.41 -4.49
N ILE A 353 6.26 -12.46 -4.63
CA ILE A 353 6.71 -13.85 -4.66
C ILE A 353 7.66 -14.07 -5.84
N ALA A 354 7.34 -13.53 -7.01
CA ALA A 354 8.23 -13.58 -8.17
C ALA A 354 9.58 -12.87 -7.91
N ALA A 355 9.59 -11.79 -7.13
CA ALA A 355 10.83 -11.14 -6.70
C ALA A 355 11.62 -12.00 -5.69
N VAL A 356 10.94 -12.63 -4.74
CA VAL A 356 11.55 -13.58 -3.77
C VAL A 356 12.24 -14.73 -4.53
N VAL A 357 11.57 -15.32 -5.50
CA VAL A 357 12.12 -16.45 -6.29
C VAL A 357 13.24 -16.01 -7.23
N SER A 358 13.04 -14.94 -7.97
CA SER A 358 13.97 -14.54 -9.04
C SER A 358 15.11 -13.62 -8.58
N ARG A 359 14.98 -13.01 -7.41
CA ARG A 359 15.86 -11.94 -6.89
C ARG A 359 15.97 -10.74 -7.84
N LYS A 360 14.95 -10.53 -8.68
CA LYS A 360 14.87 -9.41 -9.63
C LYS A 360 13.81 -8.41 -9.17
N THR A 361 14.01 -7.15 -9.54
CA THR A 361 12.99 -6.10 -9.35
C THR A 361 11.71 -6.45 -10.08
N ARG A 362 10.57 -6.30 -9.42
CA ARG A 362 9.22 -6.58 -9.91
C ARG A 362 8.29 -5.40 -9.63
N ASP A 363 7.07 -5.46 -10.19
CA ASP A 363 6.08 -4.39 -10.15
C ASP A 363 5.18 -4.48 -8.90
N PHE A 364 5.76 -4.26 -7.73
CA PHE A 364 5.04 -4.12 -6.45
C PHE A 364 5.65 -3.01 -5.59
N PRO A 365 4.89 -2.43 -4.65
CA PRO A 365 5.41 -1.44 -3.73
C PRO A 365 6.42 -2.07 -2.76
N GLY A 366 7.69 -1.75 -2.95
CA GLY A 366 8.80 -2.18 -2.11
C GLY A 366 9.14 -1.17 -1.02
N VAL A 367 10.27 -1.39 -0.36
CA VAL A 367 10.75 -0.59 0.78
C VAL A 367 10.89 0.91 0.45
N CYS A 368 11.25 1.28 -0.78
CA CYS A 368 11.32 2.68 -1.19
C CYS A 368 9.97 3.38 -1.08
N ALA A 369 8.88 2.73 -1.51
CA ALA A 369 7.53 3.27 -1.36
C ALA A 369 7.15 3.40 0.12
N GLY A 370 7.54 2.44 0.98
CA GLY A 370 7.35 2.51 2.42
C GLY A 370 8.08 3.69 3.06
N ILE A 371 9.35 3.91 2.73
CA ILE A 371 10.14 5.05 3.25
C ILE A 371 9.51 6.37 2.80
N ARG A 372 9.16 6.50 1.51
CA ARG A 372 8.55 7.72 0.98
C ARG A 372 7.19 8.01 1.64
N SER A 373 6.38 6.99 1.88
CA SER A 373 5.10 7.17 2.59
C SER A 373 5.30 7.67 4.02
N MET A 374 6.34 7.23 4.72
CA MET A 374 6.66 7.73 6.06
C MET A 374 7.17 9.18 6.03
N ARG A 375 8.01 9.55 5.06
CA ARG A 375 8.44 10.94 4.84
C ARG A 375 7.25 11.85 4.53
N PHE A 376 6.30 11.38 3.74
CA PHE A 376 5.05 12.09 3.46
C PHE A 376 4.24 12.36 4.74
N VAL A 377 4.05 11.36 5.60
CA VAL A 377 3.34 11.52 6.89
C VAL A 377 4.05 12.55 7.77
N GLU A 378 5.38 12.44 7.93
CA GLU A 378 6.17 13.35 8.74
C GLU A 378 6.10 14.80 8.21
N ALA A 379 6.22 14.97 6.89
CA ALA A 379 6.14 16.28 6.25
C ALA A 379 4.73 16.89 6.37
N ALA A 380 3.65 16.10 6.26
CA ALA A 380 2.28 16.57 6.43
C ALA A 380 2.03 17.07 7.85
N LEU A 381 2.45 16.30 8.85
CA LEU A 381 2.36 16.69 10.26
C LEU A 381 3.17 17.95 10.57
N LYS A 382 4.39 18.05 10.01
CA LYS A 382 5.25 19.23 10.17
C LYS A 382 4.64 20.46 9.52
N SER A 383 4.08 20.33 8.32
CA SER A 383 3.39 21.39 7.61
C SER A 383 2.21 21.93 8.42
N ALA A 384 1.30 21.05 8.85
CA ALA A 384 0.13 21.43 9.64
C ALA A 384 0.51 22.13 10.96
N LYS A 385 1.48 21.57 11.71
CA LYS A 385 1.97 22.17 12.96
C LYS A 385 2.61 23.55 12.78
N SER A 386 3.12 23.86 11.60
CA SER A 386 3.73 25.17 11.29
C SER A 386 2.77 26.17 10.65
N GLY A 387 1.45 25.94 10.73
CA GLY A 387 0.41 26.79 10.13
C GLY A 387 0.31 26.58 8.62
N SER A 388 0.27 25.33 8.18
CA SER A 388 0.10 24.92 6.78
C SER A 388 1.16 25.54 5.84
N ARG A 389 2.43 25.41 6.21
CA ARG A 389 3.54 25.91 5.39
C ARG A 389 4.12 24.83 4.48
N TRP A 390 4.61 25.26 3.29
CA TRP A 390 5.31 24.38 2.37
C TRP A 390 6.51 23.70 3.05
N THR A 391 6.50 22.37 3.06
CA THR A 391 7.48 21.53 3.76
C THR A 391 8.08 20.54 2.76
N LYS A 392 9.39 20.27 2.83
CA LYS A 392 10.07 19.23 2.03
C LYS A 392 9.69 17.84 2.52
N ILE A 393 9.59 16.89 1.56
CA ILE A 393 9.34 15.47 1.79
C ILE A 393 10.65 14.69 1.75
#